data_3fdb0c1be170ad553c6d9821202790d0
#
_entry.id   3fdb0c1be170ad553c6d9821202790d0
#
_cell.length_a   1.000
_cell.length_b   1.000
_cell.length_c   1.000
_cell.angle_alpha   90.00
_cell.angle_beta   90.00
_cell.angle_gamma   90.00
#
_symmetry.space_group_name_H-M   'P 1'
#
loop_
_entity.id
_entity.type
_entity.pdbx_description
1 polymer ?
#
loop_
_entity_poly.entity_id
_entity_poly.type
_entity_poly.pdbx_seq_one_letter_code
_entity_poly.pdbx_strand_id
1 'polypeptide(L)'
;MDFAVFEKNDHIYMVPKGGKHTHLLIFLHGFGDYAKSYESFFEQESILPKNISVKIILLQAPISFSGMFPVPSWFNITQFPIVSEKCYDFKEAQNNAKIIENIIEEEVKFLDGKYENIYVGGFSQGACLSLYTGLTYKHLLGGVLSFSGALFAQTKILESNKNLKIFLGHGLEDDVIPYKVHLESLKPIENFGGLNKSYIPKHAHGIHPQEIKDAKIFLEKSMTGK
;
A
#
# COMPACT_ATOMS: atom_id res chain seq x y z
N MET A 1 -19.81 -2.43 4.19
CA MET A 1 -19.46 -2.01 5.57
C MET A 1 -19.79 -0.53 5.67
N ASP A 2 -20.47 -0.07 6.71
CA ASP A 2 -20.80 1.35 6.87
C ASP A 2 -19.73 2.05 7.69
N PHE A 3 -19.19 3.14 7.16
CA PHE A 3 -18.17 3.95 7.82
C PHE A 3 -18.71 5.28 8.31
N ALA A 4 -18.15 5.77 9.41
CA ALA A 4 -18.10 7.18 9.74
C ALA A 4 -16.79 7.72 9.15
N VAL A 5 -16.90 8.73 8.29
CA VAL A 5 -15.75 9.30 7.58
C VAL A 5 -15.47 10.70 8.11
N PHE A 6 -14.20 11.00 8.40
CA PHE A 6 -13.76 12.33 8.80
C PHE A 6 -12.32 12.58 8.35
N GLU A 7 -11.96 13.85 8.22
CA GLU A 7 -10.62 14.29 7.87
C GLU A 7 -9.88 14.82 9.10
N LYS A 8 -8.59 14.48 9.19
CA LYS A 8 -7.68 15.00 10.22
C LYS A 8 -6.26 15.07 9.63
N ASN A 9 -5.63 16.24 9.70
CA ASN A 9 -4.27 16.48 9.14
C ASN A 9 -4.17 16.05 7.67
N ASP A 10 -5.14 16.41 6.84
CA ASP A 10 -5.29 16.05 5.43
C ASP A 10 -5.47 14.53 5.15
N HIS A 11 -5.45 13.68 6.16
CA HIS A 11 -5.73 12.25 6.04
C HIS A 11 -7.22 11.96 6.22
N ILE A 12 -7.74 10.98 5.48
CA ILE A 12 -9.13 10.53 5.60
C ILE A 12 -9.18 9.30 6.50
N TYR A 13 -10.02 9.35 7.51
CA TYR A 13 -10.28 8.26 8.45
C TYR A 13 -11.66 7.68 8.19
N MET A 14 -11.73 6.39 7.86
CA MET A 14 -12.96 5.64 7.67
C MET A 14 -13.09 4.63 8.82
N VAL A 15 -13.93 4.96 9.79
CA VAL A 15 -14.11 4.16 11.01
C VAL A 15 -15.43 3.38 10.90
N PRO A 16 -15.45 2.06 11.16
CA PRO A 16 -16.69 1.29 11.17
C PRO A 16 -17.73 1.87 12.15
N LYS A 17 -18.97 2.04 11.72
CA LYS A 17 -20.03 2.65 12.57
C LYS A 17 -20.29 1.90 13.89
N GLY A 18 -19.92 0.63 13.99
CA GLY A 18 -19.94 -0.14 15.24
C GLY A 18 -18.88 0.30 16.27
N GLY A 19 -18.00 1.23 15.92
CA GLY A 19 -17.02 1.90 16.78
C GLY A 19 -15.75 1.10 17.07
N LYS A 20 -15.83 -0.18 17.37
CA LYS A 20 -14.64 -1.00 17.64
C LYS A 20 -14.17 -1.71 16.36
N HIS A 21 -12.91 -1.50 16.02
CA HIS A 21 -12.25 -2.21 14.92
C HIS A 21 -11.22 -3.21 15.47
N THR A 22 -10.96 -4.27 14.72
CA THR A 22 -10.00 -5.32 15.06
C THR A 22 -8.78 -5.29 14.17
N HIS A 23 -8.88 -4.64 13.02
CA HIS A 23 -7.80 -4.48 12.05
C HIS A 23 -7.71 -3.04 11.54
N LEU A 24 -6.53 -2.70 11.05
CA LEU A 24 -6.24 -1.42 10.39
C LEU A 24 -5.72 -1.67 8.98
N LEU A 25 -6.21 -0.89 8.02
CA LEU A 25 -5.61 -0.77 6.70
C LEU A 25 -5.21 0.69 6.47
N ILE A 26 -3.92 0.93 6.29
CA ILE A 26 -3.37 2.22 5.85
C ILE A 26 -3.20 2.14 4.34
N PHE A 27 -3.77 3.07 3.58
CA PHE A 27 -3.71 3.07 2.13
C PHE A 27 -3.14 4.37 1.56
N LEU A 28 -2.22 4.25 0.61
CA LEU A 28 -1.45 5.33 0.03
C LEU A 28 -1.82 5.51 -1.44
N HIS A 29 -2.14 6.75 -1.84
CA HIS A 29 -2.45 7.11 -3.22
C HIS A 29 -1.20 7.15 -4.11
N GLY A 30 -1.41 7.23 -5.45
CA GLY A 30 -0.37 7.40 -6.45
C GLY A 30 0.19 8.83 -6.54
N PHE A 31 1.22 9.01 -7.36
CA PHE A 31 1.81 10.33 -7.65
C PHE A 31 0.76 11.31 -8.19
N GLY A 32 0.71 12.51 -7.61
CA GLY A 32 -0.21 13.58 -8.04
C GLY A 32 -1.68 13.36 -7.72
N ASP A 33 -2.02 12.27 -7.02
CA ASP A 33 -3.39 11.95 -6.60
C ASP A 33 -3.65 12.42 -5.16
N TYR A 34 -4.84 12.15 -4.63
CA TYR A 34 -5.28 12.58 -3.31
C TYR A 34 -5.87 11.41 -2.51
N ALA A 35 -5.71 11.46 -1.19
CA ALA A 35 -6.32 10.49 -0.27
C ALA A 35 -7.83 10.36 -0.51
N LYS A 36 -8.51 11.47 -0.74
CA LYS A 36 -9.96 11.54 -0.97
C LYS A 36 -10.43 10.77 -2.20
N SER A 37 -9.59 10.60 -3.23
CA SER A 37 -9.92 9.81 -4.43
C SER A 37 -10.23 8.34 -4.10
N TYR A 38 -9.72 7.83 -2.99
CA TYR A 38 -9.90 6.43 -2.57
C TYR A 38 -11.05 6.21 -1.58
N GLU A 39 -11.74 7.26 -1.14
CA GLU A 39 -12.91 7.14 -0.26
C GLU A 39 -14.00 6.30 -0.94
N SER A 40 -14.41 6.70 -2.15
CA SER A 40 -15.41 5.97 -2.92
C SER A 40 -14.96 4.56 -3.30
N PHE A 41 -13.67 4.33 -3.53
CA PHE A 41 -13.11 3.01 -3.79
C PHE A 41 -13.39 2.05 -2.63
N PHE A 42 -13.16 2.45 -1.39
CA PHE A 42 -13.40 1.61 -0.23
C PHE A 42 -14.89 1.51 0.17
N GLU A 43 -15.72 2.49 -0.19
CA GLU A 43 -17.17 2.45 0.05
C GLU A 43 -17.89 1.53 -0.95
N GLN A 44 -17.53 1.61 -2.22
CA GLN A 44 -18.23 0.92 -3.32
C GLN A 44 -17.62 -0.44 -3.62
N GLU A 45 -16.29 -0.54 -3.64
CA GLU A 45 -15.60 -1.79 -3.93
C GLU A 45 -15.52 -2.66 -2.69
N SER A 46 -16.08 -3.86 -2.77
CA SER A 46 -16.14 -4.78 -1.64
C SER A 46 -14.81 -5.50 -1.41
N ILE A 47 -13.70 -4.72 -1.32
CA ILE A 47 -12.36 -5.28 -1.10
C ILE A 47 -12.17 -5.83 0.33
N LEU A 48 -12.87 -5.26 1.31
CA LEU A 48 -12.73 -5.67 2.70
C LEU A 48 -13.54 -6.94 3.02
N PRO A 49 -13.03 -7.81 3.92
CA PRO A 49 -13.79 -8.94 4.43
C PRO A 49 -15.06 -8.51 5.17
N LYS A 50 -16.20 -9.16 4.89
CA LYS A 50 -17.50 -8.76 5.47
C LYS A 50 -17.60 -8.95 7.00
N ASN A 51 -16.88 -9.94 7.53
CA ASN A 51 -17.00 -10.37 8.94
C ASN A 51 -15.86 -9.85 9.83
N ILE A 52 -15.06 -8.89 9.33
CA ILE A 52 -13.94 -8.30 10.06
C ILE A 52 -14.14 -6.79 10.10
N SER A 53 -14.04 -6.22 11.29
CA SER A 53 -14.14 -4.78 11.49
C SER A 53 -12.78 -4.14 11.21
N VAL A 54 -12.68 -3.44 10.07
CA VAL A 54 -11.44 -2.80 9.59
C VAL A 54 -11.61 -1.29 9.62
N LYS A 55 -10.73 -0.59 10.32
CA LYS A 55 -10.53 0.86 10.17
C LYS A 55 -9.64 1.10 8.96
N ILE A 56 -9.94 2.12 8.16
CA ILE A 56 -9.10 2.53 7.04
C ILE A 56 -8.57 3.93 7.31
N ILE A 57 -7.30 4.15 7.01
CA ILE A 57 -6.70 5.48 6.97
C ILE A 57 -6.13 5.68 5.57
N LEU A 58 -6.73 6.62 4.82
CA LEU A 58 -6.22 7.04 3.53
C LEU A 58 -5.24 8.18 3.79
N LEU A 59 -3.95 7.92 3.59
CA LEU A 59 -2.92 8.92 3.86
C LEU A 59 -2.77 9.88 2.67
N GLN A 60 -2.63 11.16 3.00
CA GLN A 60 -2.28 12.21 2.06
C GLN A 60 -0.77 12.39 2.03
N ALA A 61 -0.17 12.33 0.83
CA ALA A 61 1.23 12.64 0.64
C ALA A 61 1.51 14.14 0.84
N PRO A 62 2.71 14.50 1.31
CA PRO A 62 3.14 15.88 1.31
C PRO A 62 3.12 16.49 -0.09
N ILE A 63 3.00 17.81 -0.17
CA ILE A 63 3.19 18.53 -1.44
C ILE A 63 4.69 18.58 -1.73
N SER A 64 5.09 18.04 -2.87
CA SER A 64 6.45 18.08 -3.41
C SER A 64 6.47 18.83 -4.74
N PHE A 65 7.62 19.38 -5.08
CA PHE A 65 7.81 20.06 -6.37
C PHE A 65 8.41 19.07 -7.38
N SER A 66 7.55 18.50 -8.24
CA SER A 66 7.98 17.69 -9.37
C SER A 66 8.02 18.59 -10.62
N GLY A 67 9.22 18.98 -11.01
CA GLY A 67 9.38 20.00 -12.05
C GLY A 67 8.90 21.40 -11.60
N MET A 68 7.97 22.03 -12.34
CA MET A 68 7.49 23.39 -12.04
C MET A 68 6.21 23.44 -11.19
N PHE A 69 5.55 22.31 -10.95
CA PHE A 69 4.24 22.29 -10.29
C PHE A 69 4.29 21.55 -8.95
N PRO A 70 3.65 22.11 -7.89
CA PRO A 70 3.47 21.40 -6.63
C PRO A 70 2.42 20.30 -6.82
N VAL A 71 2.77 19.07 -6.45
CA VAL A 71 1.88 17.90 -6.51
C VAL A 71 2.02 17.07 -5.23
N PRO A 72 0.95 16.40 -4.77
CA PRO A 72 1.08 15.41 -3.71
C PRO A 72 1.98 14.26 -4.16
N SER A 73 3.04 13.99 -3.42
CA SER A 73 4.03 12.98 -3.82
C SER A 73 4.74 12.39 -2.61
N TRP A 74 4.89 11.07 -2.60
CA TRP A 74 5.63 10.35 -1.56
C TRP A 74 7.14 10.44 -1.74
N PHE A 75 7.59 10.66 -2.98
CA PHE A 75 8.99 10.88 -3.34
C PHE A 75 9.08 11.47 -4.74
N ASN A 76 10.11 12.24 -5.01
CA ASN A 76 10.32 12.83 -6.33
C ASN A 76 10.58 11.74 -7.39
N ILE A 77 9.90 11.85 -8.53
CA ILE A 77 10.11 11.03 -9.73
C ILE A 77 10.71 11.93 -10.79
N THR A 78 11.89 11.57 -11.27
CA THR A 78 12.66 12.37 -12.23
C THR A 78 12.31 12.07 -13.68
N GLN A 79 11.80 10.87 -13.95
CA GLN A 79 11.37 10.47 -15.30
C GLN A 79 10.39 9.29 -15.29
N PHE A 80 9.60 9.19 -16.34
CA PHE A 80 8.76 8.05 -16.67
C PHE A 80 9.18 7.47 -18.04
N PRO A 81 9.02 6.15 -18.28
CA PRO A 81 8.66 5.12 -17.29
C PRO A 81 9.75 4.94 -16.21
N ILE A 82 9.35 4.41 -15.05
CA ILE A 82 10.27 4.09 -13.97
C ILE A 82 10.98 2.78 -14.32
N VAL A 83 12.24 2.86 -14.72
CA VAL A 83 13.03 1.73 -15.21
C VAL A 83 14.28 1.40 -14.38
N SER A 84 14.65 2.27 -13.45
CA SER A 84 15.80 2.10 -12.57
C SER A 84 15.70 2.97 -11.32
N GLU A 85 16.62 2.74 -10.36
CA GLU A 85 16.76 3.55 -9.15
C GLU A 85 17.12 5.02 -9.40
N LYS A 86 17.52 5.39 -10.60
CA LYS A 86 17.80 6.79 -10.99
C LYS A 86 16.54 7.59 -11.28
N CYS A 87 15.40 6.91 -11.44
CA CYS A 87 14.13 7.55 -11.77
C CYS A 87 13.40 8.12 -10.54
N TYR A 88 13.89 7.87 -9.31
CA TYR A 88 13.21 8.31 -8.09
C TYR A 88 14.18 8.70 -6.97
N ASP A 89 13.72 9.57 -6.06
CA ASP A 89 14.46 9.94 -4.85
C ASP A 89 14.14 8.95 -3.71
N PHE A 90 15.02 7.98 -3.52
CA PHE A 90 14.89 6.97 -2.46
C PHE A 90 14.99 7.56 -1.05
N LYS A 91 15.81 8.61 -0.85
CA LYS A 91 15.95 9.23 0.46
C LYS A 91 14.66 9.94 0.89
N GLU A 92 13.99 10.58 -0.04
CA GLU A 92 12.67 11.18 0.21
C GLU A 92 11.64 10.09 0.53
N ALA A 93 11.62 8.98 -0.23
CA ALA A 93 10.79 7.83 0.09
C ALA A 93 11.01 7.29 1.52
N GLN A 94 12.27 7.16 1.95
CA GLN A 94 12.62 6.76 3.32
C GLN A 94 12.12 7.76 4.38
N ASN A 95 12.20 9.06 4.11
CA ASN A 95 11.72 10.08 5.01
C ASN A 95 10.18 10.03 5.15
N ASN A 96 9.47 9.84 4.05
CA ASN A 96 8.01 9.78 4.05
C ASN A 96 7.46 8.43 4.55
N ALA A 97 8.24 7.33 4.49
CA ALA A 97 7.89 6.09 5.17
C ALA A 97 7.72 6.27 6.69
N LYS A 98 8.44 7.22 7.31
CA LYS A 98 8.28 7.55 8.74
C LYS A 98 6.90 8.09 9.09
N ILE A 99 6.21 8.71 8.14
CA ILE A 99 4.82 9.15 8.34
C ILE A 99 3.95 7.92 8.60
N ILE A 100 4.12 6.87 7.78
CA ILE A 100 3.37 5.61 7.92
C ILE A 100 3.74 4.92 9.23
N GLU A 101 5.03 4.85 9.56
CA GLU A 101 5.54 4.25 10.80
C GLU A 101 4.95 4.95 12.04
N ASN A 102 4.87 6.28 12.04
CA ASN A 102 4.28 7.05 13.14
C ASN A 102 2.78 6.75 13.29
N ILE A 103 2.04 6.66 12.20
CA ILE A 103 0.63 6.28 12.20
C ILE A 103 0.45 4.86 12.75
N ILE A 104 1.31 3.92 12.36
CA ILE A 104 1.30 2.55 12.90
C ILE A 104 1.49 2.56 14.42
N GLU A 105 2.46 3.32 14.94
CA GLU A 105 2.73 3.43 16.38
C GLU A 105 1.60 4.09 17.17
N GLU A 106 0.88 5.01 16.57
CA GLU A 106 -0.30 5.62 17.18
C GLU A 106 -1.49 4.64 17.20
N GLU A 107 -1.73 3.96 16.10
CA GLU A 107 -2.92 3.14 15.89
C GLU A 107 -2.84 1.75 16.53
N VAL A 108 -1.65 1.17 16.65
CA VAL A 108 -1.47 -0.14 17.29
C VAL A 108 -1.97 -0.16 18.74
N LYS A 109 -1.99 0.99 19.41
CA LYS A 109 -2.52 1.16 20.77
C LYS A 109 -4.01 0.80 20.87
N PHE A 110 -4.76 1.04 19.78
CA PHE A 110 -6.18 0.69 19.68
C PHE A 110 -6.41 -0.77 19.26
N LEU A 111 -5.34 -1.48 18.93
CA LEU A 111 -5.32 -2.90 18.55
C LEU A 111 -4.63 -3.81 19.59
N ASP A 112 -4.56 -3.36 20.84
CA ASP A 112 -3.93 -4.09 21.94
C ASP A 112 -2.46 -4.49 21.66
N GLY A 113 -1.74 -3.65 20.92
CA GLY A 113 -0.35 -3.89 20.54
C GLY A 113 -0.14 -4.91 19.41
N LYS A 114 -1.18 -5.31 18.71
CA LYS A 114 -1.14 -6.35 17.67
C LYS A 114 -0.76 -5.78 16.31
N TYR A 115 0.53 -5.73 16.02
CA TYR A 115 1.04 -5.28 14.70
C TYR A 115 0.61 -6.20 13.55
N GLU A 116 0.38 -7.49 13.83
CA GLU A 116 -0.14 -8.47 12.88
C GLU A 116 -1.58 -8.18 12.40
N ASN A 117 -2.26 -7.24 13.03
CA ASN A 117 -3.59 -6.77 12.61
C ASN A 117 -3.52 -5.47 11.78
N ILE A 118 -2.32 -4.99 11.45
CA ILE A 118 -2.10 -3.78 10.66
C ILE A 118 -1.64 -4.16 9.26
N TYR A 119 -2.32 -3.60 8.26
CA TYR A 119 -2.02 -3.77 6.84
C TYR A 119 -1.65 -2.41 6.25
N VAL A 120 -0.69 -2.42 5.34
CA VAL A 120 -0.32 -1.23 4.56
C VAL A 120 -0.53 -1.54 3.10
N GLY A 121 -1.11 -0.62 2.35
CA GLY A 121 -1.32 -0.81 0.92
C GLY A 121 -1.29 0.48 0.15
N GLY A 122 -1.30 0.38 -1.16
CA GLY A 122 -1.32 1.56 -2.00
C GLY A 122 -1.33 1.24 -3.48
N PHE A 123 -1.42 2.30 -4.26
CA PHE A 123 -1.37 2.27 -5.71
C PHE A 123 -0.12 3.00 -6.21
N SER A 124 0.54 2.45 -7.23
CA SER A 124 1.66 3.08 -7.93
C SER A 124 2.77 3.51 -6.95
N GLN A 125 3.05 4.81 -6.84
CA GLN A 125 4.01 5.37 -5.89
C GLN A 125 3.72 4.96 -4.43
N GLY A 126 2.44 4.98 -4.03
CA GLY A 126 2.01 4.51 -2.71
C GLY A 126 2.22 3.02 -2.51
N ALA A 127 2.10 2.21 -3.56
CA ALA A 127 2.39 0.77 -3.51
C ALA A 127 3.88 0.49 -3.30
N CYS A 128 4.75 1.25 -3.98
CA CYS A 128 6.21 1.15 -3.77
C CYS A 128 6.57 1.45 -2.32
N LEU A 129 6.01 2.52 -1.75
CA LEU A 129 6.27 2.90 -0.37
C LEU A 129 5.69 1.92 0.63
N SER A 130 4.52 1.33 0.34
CA SER A 130 3.90 0.28 1.16
C SER A 130 4.76 -0.99 1.21
N LEU A 131 5.30 -1.44 0.07
CA LEU A 131 6.24 -2.57 0.01
C LEU A 131 7.50 -2.29 0.84
N TYR A 132 8.08 -1.10 0.67
CA TYR A 132 9.25 -0.68 1.43
C TYR A 132 8.95 -0.70 2.93
N THR A 133 7.90 -0.02 3.37
CA THR A 133 7.52 0.06 4.79
C THR A 133 7.30 -1.33 5.38
N GLY A 134 6.48 -2.19 4.74
CA GLY A 134 6.19 -3.52 5.25
C GLY A 134 7.43 -4.41 5.38
N LEU A 135 8.41 -4.27 4.48
CA LEU A 135 9.63 -5.08 4.47
C LEU A 135 10.73 -4.55 5.40
N THR A 136 10.68 -3.27 5.77
CA THR A 136 11.73 -2.61 6.59
C THR A 136 11.27 -2.19 7.97
N TYR A 137 9.96 -2.24 8.26
CA TYR A 137 9.43 -1.88 9.56
C TYR A 137 9.86 -2.87 10.64
N LYS A 138 10.13 -2.38 11.84
CA LYS A 138 10.71 -3.15 12.97
C LYS A 138 9.84 -4.29 13.50
N HIS A 139 8.53 -4.25 13.25
CA HIS A 139 7.57 -5.30 13.63
C HIS A 139 6.95 -5.94 12.39
N LEU A 140 6.70 -7.24 12.44
CA LEU A 140 5.99 -7.95 11.38
C LEU A 140 4.53 -7.48 11.33
N LEU A 141 4.13 -6.88 10.21
CA LEU A 141 2.75 -6.45 9.95
C LEU A 141 1.89 -7.62 9.46
N GLY A 142 0.57 -7.45 9.49
CA GLY A 142 -0.40 -8.41 8.97
C GLY A 142 -0.26 -8.69 7.48
N GLY A 143 0.08 -7.65 6.71
CA GLY A 143 0.35 -7.80 5.28
C GLY A 143 0.50 -6.48 4.53
N VAL A 144 0.87 -6.60 3.26
CA VAL A 144 1.00 -5.50 2.32
C VAL A 144 0.14 -5.74 1.08
N LEU A 145 -0.52 -4.68 0.58
CA LEU A 145 -1.21 -4.68 -0.71
C LEU A 145 -0.51 -3.70 -1.65
N SER A 146 0.04 -4.23 -2.74
CA SER A 146 0.72 -3.42 -3.76
C SER A 146 -0.03 -3.52 -5.08
N PHE A 147 -0.64 -2.42 -5.52
CA PHE A 147 -1.27 -2.30 -6.83
C PHE A 147 -0.39 -1.47 -7.75
N SER A 148 0.06 -2.05 -8.84
CA SER A 148 0.95 -1.42 -9.85
C SER A 148 2.22 -0.79 -9.24
N GLY A 149 2.81 -1.45 -8.23
CA GLY A 149 4.03 -0.99 -7.56
C GLY A 149 5.27 -1.78 -7.95
N ALA A 150 6.41 -1.34 -7.43
CA ALA A 150 7.70 -2.04 -7.52
C ALA A 150 8.48 -1.86 -6.21
N LEU A 151 9.35 -2.79 -5.89
CA LEU A 151 10.23 -2.67 -4.72
C LEU A 151 11.43 -1.77 -5.08
N PHE A 152 11.80 -0.85 -4.19
CA PHE A 152 13.00 -0.05 -4.38
C PHE A 152 14.26 -0.93 -4.35
N ALA A 153 15.17 -0.70 -5.29
CA ALA A 153 16.41 -1.46 -5.40
C ALA A 153 17.28 -1.40 -4.13
N GLN A 154 17.19 -0.29 -3.39
CA GLN A 154 17.95 -0.05 -2.16
C GLN A 154 17.30 -0.65 -0.90
N THR A 155 16.16 -1.34 -1.01
CA THR A 155 15.43 -1.89 0.15
C THR A 155 16.27 -2.97 0.85
N LYS A 156 16.51 -2.75 2.15
CA LYS A 156 17.16 -3.72 3.04
C LYS A 156 16.09 -4.42 3.86
N ILE A 157 15.71 -5.61 3.42
CA ILE A 157 14.66 -6.40 4.05
C ILE A 157 15.12 -6.88 5.43
N LEU A 158 14.29 -6.65 6.46
CA LEU A 158 14.57 -7.19 7.80
C LEU A 158 14.26 -8.70 7.84
N GLU A 159 15.12 -9.45 8.53
CA GLU A 159 14.97 -10.90 8.71
C GLU A 159 13.61 -11.26 9.32
N SER A 160 13.15 -10.44 10.29
CA SER A 160 11.84 -10.60 10.94
C SER A 160 10.67 -10.53 9.97
N ASN A 161 10.85 -9.90 8.81
CA ASN A 161 9.77 -9.65 7.85
C ASN A 161 9.76 -10.62 6.65
N LYS A 162 10.58 -11.67 6.67
CA LYS A 162 10.60 -12.70 5.61
C LYS A 162 9.29 -13.49 5.48
N ASN A 163 8.47 -13.49 6.52
CA ASN A 163 7.15 -14.13 6.52
C ASN A 163 6.00 -13.15 6.26
N LEU A 164 6.29 -11.92 5.85
CA LEU A 164 5.28 -10.92 5.53
C LEU A 164 4.39 -11.41 4.40
N LYS A 165 3.10 -11.33 4.61
CA LYS A 165 2.08 -11.65 3.59
C LYS A 165 1.97 -10.47 2.63
N ILE A 166 2.09 -10.71 1.32
CA ILE A 166 2.11 -9.65 0.32
C ILE A 166 1.16 -9.99 -0.83
N PHE A 167 0.26 -9.09 -1.14
CA PHE A 167 -0.53 -9.10 -2.37
C PHE A 167 0.14 -8.20 -3.41
N LEU A 168 0.26 -8.70 -4.65
CA LEU A 168 0.88 -8.01 -5.78
C LEU A 168 -0.10 -8.00 -6.96
N GLY A 169 -0.74 -6.88 -7.23
CA GLY A 169 -1.53 -6.63 -8.42
C GLY A 169 -0.74 -5.83 -9.45
N HIS A 170 -0.77 -6.22 -10.74
CA HIS A 170 -0.06 -5.49 -11.79
C HIS A 170 -0.61 -5.79 -13.20
N GLY A 171 -0.75 -4.73 -14.01
CA GLY A 171 -1.08 -4.84 -15.43
C GLY A 171 0.13 -5.28 -16.26
N LEU A 172 -0.06 -6.23 -17.20
CA LEU A 172 1.04 -6.70 -18.04
C LEU A 172 1.46 -5.67 -19.11
N GLU A 173 0.61 -4.68 -19.39
CA GLU A 173 0.86 -3.59 -20.34
C GLU A 173 1.09 -2.25 -19.62
N ASP A 174 1.53 -2.31 -18.34
CA ASP A 174 1.87 -1.11 -17.56
C ASP A 174 3.03 -0.36 -18.21
N ASP A 175 2.78 0.90 -18.62
CA ASP A 175 3.72 1.78 -19.29
C ASP A 175 4.36 2.82 -18.36
N VAL A 176 3.94 2.87 -17.08
CA VAL A 176 4.48 3.75 -16.03
C VAL A 176 5.53 3.02 -15.20
N ILE A 177 5.19 1.83 -14.67
CA ILE A 177 6.11 0.88 -14.05
C ILE A 177 6.07 -0.41 -14.88
N PRO A 178 6.90 -0.56 -15.90
CA PRO A 178 6.83 -1.71 -16.81
C PRO A 178 6.86 -3.05 -16.06
N TYR A 179 6.00 -3.98 -16.48
CA TYR A 179 5.85 -5.30 -15.83
C TYR A 179 7.20 -6.03 -15.63
N LYS A 180 8.11 -5.89 -16.60
CA LYS A 180 9.48 -6.42 -16.47
C LYS A 180 10.21 -5.83 -15.26
N VAL A 181 10.09 -4.52 -15.05
CA VAL A 181 10.72 -3.82 -13.91
C VAL A 181 10.10 -4.27 -12.60
N HIS A 182 8.77 -4.39 -12.56
CA HIS A 182 8.04 -4.95 -11.42
C HIS A 182 8.62 -6.34 -11.05
N LEU A 183 8.67 -7.28 -11.99
CA LEU A 183 9.20 -8.62 -11.73
C LEU A 183 10.65 -8.62 -11.25
N GLU A 184 11.52 -7.84 -11.91
CA GLU A 184 12.93 -7.72 -11.52
C GLU A 184 13.08 -7.19 -10.10
N SER A 185 12.28 -6.18 -9.72
CA SER A 185 12.31 -5.58 -8.38
C SER A 185 11.91 -6.56 -7.27
N LEU A 186 11.11 -7.57 -7.58
CA LEU A 186 10.60 -8.54 -6.61
C LEU A 186 11.49 -9.74 -6.37
N LYS A 187 12.60 -9.89 -7.11
CA LYS A 187 13.54 -11.00 -6.92
C LYS A 187 13.97 -11.21 -5.46
N PRO A 188 14.25 -10.16 -4.65
CA PRO A 188 14.62 -10.33 -3.25
C PRO A 188 13.56 -11.02 -2.38
N ILE A 189 12.30 -11.01 -2.80
CA ILE A 189 11.16 -11.59 -2.06
C ILE A 189 10.49 -12.75 -2.82
N GLU A 190 11.00 -13.18 -3.97
CA GLU A 190 10.34 -14.17 -4.83
C GLU A 190 10.04 -15.50 -4.13
N ASN A 191 10.83 -15.87 -3.13
CA ASN A 191 10.70 -17.10 -2.36
C ASN A 191 9.91 -16.93 -1.05
N PHE A 192 9.27 -15.78 -0.82
CA PHE A 192 8.41 -15.59 0.36
C PHE A 192 7.15 -16.43 0.23
N GLY A 193 6.88 -17.27 1.22
CA GLY A 193 5.69 -18.16 1.23
C GLY A 193 4.35 -17.43 1.28
N GLY A 194 4.35 -16.15 1.63
CA GLY A 194 3.15 -15.30 1.75
C GLY A 194 2.80 -14.49 0.50
N LEU A 195 3.44 -14.73 -0.66
CA LEU A 195 3.16 -13.97 -1.88
C LEU A 195 1.86 -14.43 -2.57
N ASN A 196 1.01 -13.46 -2.88
CA ASN A 196 -0.20 -13.63 -3.69
C ASN A 196 -0.12 -12.68 -4.89
N LYS A 197 -0.27 -13.20 -6.10
CA LYS A 197 -0.06 -12.45 -7.35
C LYS A 197 -1.36 -12.43 -8.17
N SER A 198 -1.70 -11.24 -8.68
CA SER A 198 -2.81 -11.02 -9.62
C SER A 198 -2.27 -10.17 -10.77
N TYR A 199 -1.92 -10.83 -11.87
CA TYR A 199 -1.33 -10.19 -13.05
C TYR A 199 -2.32 -10.19 -14.21
N ILE A 200 -2.68 -9.02 -14.71
CA ILE A 200 -3.80 -8.83 -15.62
C ILE A 200 -3.31 -8.57 -17.05
N PRO A 201 -3.56 -9.49 -18.00
CA PRO A 201 -3.26 -9.26 -19.41
C PRO A 201 -4.07 -8.09 -19.97
N LYS A 202 -3.47 -7.35 -20.92
CA LYS A 202 -4.09 -6.20 -21.60
C LYS A 202 -4.59 -5.11 -20.64
N HIS A 203 -3.92 -4.97 -19.51
CA HIS A 203 -4.19 -3.91 -18.53
C HIS A 203 -2.95 -3.05 -18.37
N ALA A 204 -3.15 -1.73 -18.46
CA ALA A 204 -2.11 -0.73 -18.30
C ALA A 204 -1.93 -0.36 -16.80
N HIS A 205 -1.40 0.83 -16.50
CA HIS A 205 -1.19 1.32 -15.15
C HIS A 205 -2.52 1.64 -14.46
N GLY A 206 -2.95 0.84 -13.51
CA GLY A 206 -4.25 1.00 -12.82
C GLY A 206 -4.57 -0.15 -11.88
N ILE A 207 -5.75 -0.08 -11.26
CA ILE A 207 -6.31 -1.17 -10.44
C ILE A 207 -7.45 -1.83 -11.21
N HIS A 208 -7.28 -3.11 -11.53
CA HIS A 208 -8.29 -3.84 -12.29
C HIS A 208 -9.33 -4.51 -11.36
N PRO A 209 -10.62 -4.63 -11.75
CA PRO A 209 -11.64 -5.28 -10.92
C PRO A 209 -11.31 -6.72 -10.48
N GLN A 210 -10.51 -7.46 -11.27
CA GLN A 210 -10.07 -8.80 -10.86
C GLN A 210 -9.05 -8.71 -9.72
N GLU A 211 -8.13 -7.74 -9.75
CA GLU A 211 -7.17 -7.53 -8.65
C GLU A 211 -7.88 -7.20 -7.33
N ILE A 212 -8.99 -6.45 -7.39
CA ILE A 212 -9.81 -6.14 -6.21
C ILE A 212 -10.40 -7.43 -5.61
N LYS A 213 -10.92 -8.34 -6.46
CA LYS A 213 -11.44 -9.64 -6.02
C LYS A 213 -10.36 -10.51 -5.39
N ASP A 214 -9.18 -10.56 -6.01
CA ASP A 214 -8.06 -11.36 -5.53
C ASP A 214 -7.48 -10.78 -4.23
N ALA A 215 -7.38 -9.45 -4.13
CA ALA A 215 -6.98 -8.75 -2.91
C ALA A 215 -7.96 -9.00 -1.75
N LYS A 216 -9.27 -9.05 -2.02
CA LYS A 216 -10.26 -9.44 -1.03
C LYS A 216 -10.02 -10.84 -0.49
N ILE A 217 -9.79 -11.83 -1.37
CA ILE A 217 -9.48 -13.20 -0.97
C ILE A 217 -8.20 -13.24 -0.12
N PHE A 218 -7.19 -12.47 -0.52
CA PHE A 218 -5.96 -12.31 0.26
C PHE A 218 -6.24 -11.76 1.67
N LEU A 219 -7.01 -10.68 1.77
CA LEU A 219 -7.36 -10.08 3.06
C LEU A 219 -8.20 -11.03 3.92
N GLU A 220 -9.18 -11.73 3.34
CA GLU A 220 -9.98 -12.71 4.06
C GLU A 220 -9.12 -13.82 4.67
N LYS A 221 -8.20 -14.39 3.92
CA LYS A 221 -7.27 -15.43 4.41
C LYS A 221 -6.28 -14.88 5.44
N SER A 222 -5.68 -13.72 5.16
CA SER A 222 -4.62 -13.17 6.00
C SER A 222 -5.13 -12.66 7.36
N MET A 223 -6.33 -12.06 7.38
CA MET A 223 -6.95 -11.52 8.59
C MET A 223 -7.67 -12.57 9.45
N THR A 224 -8.13 -13.69 8.87
CA THR A 224 -8.81 -14.76 9.61
C THR A 224 -7.89 -15.88 10.06
N GLY A 225 -6.68 -15.98 9.50
CA GLY A 225 -5.73 -17.06 9.79
C GLY A 225 -6.15 -18.42 9.22
N LYS A 226 -7.08 -18.43 8.26
CA LYS A 226 -7.63 -19.65 7.61
C LYS A 226 -7.02 -19.92 6.26
#